data_ca74cb373666dcd959cac6e21c9317f6
#
_entry.id   ca74cb373666dcd959cac6e21c9317f6
#
_cell.length_a   1.000
_cell.length_b   1.000
_cell.length_c   1.000
_cell.angle_alpha   90.00
_cell.angle_beta   90.00
_cell.angle_gamma   90.00
#
_symmetry.space_group_name_H-M   'P 1'
#
loop_
_entity.id
_entity.type
_entity.pdbx_description
1 polymer ?
#
loop_
_entity_poly.entity_id
_entity_poly.type
_entity_poly.pdbx_seq_one_letter_code
_entity_poly.pdbx_strand_id
1 'polypeptide(L)'
;MGGKIIFKTLAAAFLALSAISCAKDAPVQDKPVYGEGEGEGNLHISFSTAGTTKAGTAQEGDIIKTARLWLIDADDNVMRFYSKDNINVASGEATIKNIKRGVYTLCILANCKELDSYVTGSKIDDGFKRKLLPAISDGSAPAFTEETGMPCSAVIHQEITVGENYVEAHLLRCVGRLSIRIRNNIGDSKIAIGAVGLSQNNPSTGYLFEPLDSSVPPTVTNLSFKELTGITTIAPYETKEVYDSYLYEIDASTAANGITFDLLGGIYDAAVRDEDISIAYRTQYNFGNNLSTLGDVSGNKYLIRSVESPTRYVGTTGSGVGTGEFTEDSELEYFKDTPNYLWEFDGNSRSAKLKNVKTGNYLDENLNMTANESNAQTFTITNNAGKFLFGYTREYWWSSSTYYITYDAGKLSVQRNNTGTTAQWYLRLLDESSINEPYFVNALREIPREARPIHYVDKYGAHNKLERIDRNEHITVTVNIFYNREMGEFKFEVEGWSGKDSETTFD
;
A
#
# COMPACT_ATOMS: atom_id res chain seq x y z
N MET A 1 30.83 55.18 36.11
CA MET A 1 31.29 54.07 36.95
C MET A 1 30.62 52.83 36.35
N GLY A 2 31.16 51.99 35.54
CA GLY A 2 32.51 51.41 35.51
C GLY A 2 32.36 49.96 35.89
N GLY A 3 32.38 49.08 34.94
CA GLY A 3 32.40 47.66 35.23
C GLY A 3 32.35 46.78 33.96
N LYS A 4 33.38 46.83 33.18
CA LYS A 4 33.66 45.81 32.15
C LYS A 4 34.03 44.52 32.83
N ILE A 5 33.30 43.43 32.58
CA ILE A 5 33.75 42.07 32.85
C ILE A 5 33.95 41.36 31.51
N ILE A 6 35.24 41.10 31.27
CA ILE A 6 35.77 40.28 30.18
C ILE A 6 35.58 38.84 30.59
N PHE A 7 34.82 38.04 29.84
CA PHE A 7 34.89 36.58 29.93
C PHE A 7 35.70 36.02 28.77
N LYS A 8 36.80 35.45 29.15
CA LYS A 8 37.76 34.75 28.30
C LYS A 8 37.13 33.47 27.75
N THR A 9 37.23 33.32 26.45
CA THR A 9 37.15 32.10 25.68
C THR A 9 37.88 30.95 26.34
N LEU A 10 37.15 29.88 26.67
CA LEU A 10 37.74 28.55 26.83
C LEU A 10 37.14 27.67 25.73
N ALA A 11 37.93 27.46 24.69
CA ALA A 11 37.66 26.43 23.69
C ALA A 11 37.97 25.09 24.36
N ALA A 12 36.90 24.33 24.64
CA ALA A 12 37.01 22.92 24.96
C ALA A 12 36.53 22.15 23.73
N ALA A 13 37.49 21.55 23.06
CA ALA A 13 37.25 20.55 22.05
C ALA A 13 36.55 19.35 22.70
N PHE A 14 35.23 19.17 22.43
CA PHE A 14 34.58 17.92 22.62
C PHE A 14 34.45 17.28 21.24
N LEU A 15 35.30 16.30 21.03
CA LEU A 15 35.21 15.41 19.87
C LEU A 15 33.85 14.75 19.84
N ALA A 16 33.23 14.94 18.74
CA ALA A 16 32.08 14.21 18.29
C ALA A 16 32.39 12.70 18.15
N LEU A 17 31.79 11.92 18.99
CA LEU A 17 31.52 10.51 18.73
C LEU A 17 30.01 10.36 18.80
N SER A 18 29.35 10.56 17.66
CA SER A 18 28.00 10.12 17.46
C SER A 18 27.62 10.31 16.00
N ALA A 19 27.06 9.35 15.45
CA ALA A 19 26.55 9.18 14.11
C ALA A 19 27.40 8.24 13.25
N ILE A 20 27.37 6.98 13.59
CA ILE A 20 27.33 5.97 12.55
C ILE A 20 25.87 5.91 12.11
N SER A 21 25.44 6.95 11.42
CA SER A 21 24.40 6.87 10.43
C SER A 21 24.95 5.98 9.33
N CYS A 22 24.22 4.95 8.92
CA CYS A 22 24.50 4.22 7.70
C CYS A 22 24.46 5.21 6.54
N ALA A 23 25.55 5.87 6.25
CA ALA A 23 25.72 6.68 5.08
C ALA A 23 25.84 5.73 3.89
N LYS A 24 24.88 5.77 3.01
CA LYS A 24 24.88 5.18 1.68
C LYS A 24 25.84 5.92 0.72
N ASP A 25 27.02 6.25 1.16
CA ASP A 25 28.09 6.74 0.30
C ASP A 25 29.42 6.30 0.90
N ALA A 26 29.68 5.00 0.86
CA ALA A 26 31.05 4.55 0.98
C ALA A 26 31.78 4.98 -0.30
N PRO A 27 32.90 5.74 -0.18
CA PRO A 27 33.75 6.01 -1.34
C PRO A 27 34.13 4.67 -1.95
N VAL A 28 34.14 4.63 -3.29
CA VAL A 28 34.72 3.52 -4.04
C VAL A 28 36.11 3.26 -3.44
N GLN A 29 36.20 2.27 -2.58
CA GLN A 29 37.48 1.83 -2.07
C GLN A 29 38.27 1.28 -3.25
N ASP A 30 39.42 1.84 -3.51
CA ASP A 30 40.40 1.24 -4.41
C ASP A 30 40.52 -0.24 -4.04
N LYS A 31 40.44 -1.11 -5.07
CA LYS A 31 40.55 -2.56 -4.88
C LYS A 31 41.73 -2.85 -3.95
N PRO A 32 41.52 -3.59 -2.85
CA PRO A 32 42.62 -3.88 -1.95
C PRO A 32 43.72 -4.60 -2.73
N VAL A 33 44.96 -4.08 -2.59
CA VAL A 33 46.12 -4.66 -3.23
C VAL A 33 46.41 -5.98 -2.53
N TYR A 34 46.13 -7.07 -3.16
CA TYR A 34 46.37 -8.43 -2.68
C TYR A 34 47.89 -8.68 -2.69
N GLY A 35 48.50 -8.83 -1.54
CA GLY A 35 49.87 -9.30 -1.44
C GLY A 35 49.90 -10.81 -1.75
N GLU A 36 50.49 -11.21 -2.85
CA GLU A 36 50.86 -12.61 -3.14
C GLU A 36 51.85 -13.10 -2.07
N GLY A 37 51.32 -13.69 -1.01
CA GLY A 37 52.12 -14.38 0.02
C GLY A 37 51.90 -15.89 -0.11
N GLU A 38 53.01 -16.65 -0.16
CA GLU A 38 52.96 -18.09 -0.05
C GLU A 38 52.43 -18.48 1.33
N GLY A 39 51.44 -19.36 1.40
CA GLY A 39 50.88 -19.94 2.62
C GLY A 39 49.36 -20.12 2.55
N GLU A 40 48.93 -21.10 3.32
CA GLU A 40 47.51 -21.45 3.44
C GLU A 40 47.04 -21.27 4.88
N GLY A 41 45.78 -20.92 5.05
CA GLY A 41 45.09 -20.87 6.34
C GLY A 41 43.85 -21.73 6.35
N ASN A 42 43.33 -21.96 7.53
CA ASN A 42 42.03 -22.58 7.74
C ASN A 42 41.07 -21.50 8.23
N LEU A 43 39.81 -21.56 7.84
CA LEU A 43 38.77 -20.63 8.29
C LEU A 43 37.72 -21.42 9.09
N HIS A 44 37.63 -21.12 10.37
CA HIS A 44 36.56 -21.61 11.25
C HIS A 44 35.43 -20.58 11.29
N ILE A 45 34.25 -21.03 10.96
CA ILE A 45 33.06 -20.21 10.85
C ILE A 45 32.07 -20.67 11.91
N SER A 46 31.65 -19.76 12.78
CA SER A 46 30.44 -19.95 13.59
C SER A 46 29.35 -19.04 13.07
N PHE A 47 28.14 -19.55 12.96
CA PHE A 47 27.02 -18.76 12.49
C PHE A 47 25.76 -19.00 13.31
N SER A 48 24.99 -17.95 13.52
CA SER A 48 23.71 -17.97 14.23
C SER A 48 22.74 -16.96 13.56
N THR A 49 21.45 -17.11 13.81
CA THR A 49 20.51 -16.05 13.46
C THR A 49 20.70 -14.86 14.40
N ALA A 50 20.68 -13.65 13.86
CA ALA A 50 20.68 -12.45 14.66
C ALA A 50 19.41 -12.43 15.51
N GLY A 51 19.55 -12.41 16.84
CA GLY A 51 18.42 -12.46 17.78
C GLY A 51 18.39 -13.70 18.69
N THR A 52 19.17 -14.73 18.43
CA THR A 52 19.33 -15.82 19.40
C THR A 52 20.32 -15.41 20.48
N THR A 53 19.88 -14.66 21.51
CA THR A 53 20.63 -14.60 22.76
C THR A 53 20.57 -15.98 23.44
N LYS A 54 21.67 -16.36 24.09
CA LYS A 54 21.84 -17.67 24.75
C LYS A 54 20.78 -18.04 25.78
N ALA A 55 19.68 -17.30 25.94
CA ALA A 55 18.66 -17.45 26.96
C ALA A 55 17.20 -17.45 26.45
N GLY A 56 16.94 -17.23 25.15
CA GLY A 56 15.58 -17.21 24.60
C GLY A 56 15.23 -18.49 23.86
N THR A 57 14.01 -18.97 23.96
CA THR A 57 13.46 -19.98 23.07
C THR A 57 13.42 -19.39 21.66
N ALA A 58 14.16 -20.02 20.72
CA ALA A 58 14.12 -19.61 19.31
C ALA A 58 12.65 -19.58 18.82
N GLN A 59 12.23 -18.49 18.22
CA GLN A 59 10.93 -18.45 17.54
C GLN A 59 10.98 -19.39 16.34
N GLU A 60 9.84 -19.90 15.92
CA GLU A 60 9.72 -20.89 14.84
C GLU A 60 10.42 -20.47 13.54
N GLY A 61 10.56 -19.17 13.27
CA GLY A 61 11.30 -18.62 12.13
C GLY A 61 12.83 -18.54 12.28
N ASP A 62 13.39 -18.81 13.46
CA ASP A 62 14.84 -18.66 13.74
C ASP A 62 15.62 -19.94 13.54
N ILE A 63 14.95 -21.02 13.23
CA ILE A 63 15.59 -22.33 13.09
C ILE A 63 16.34 -22.43 11.75
N ILE A 64 17.64 -22.57 11.82
CA ILE A 64 18.46 -22.90 10.65
C ILE A 64 18.31 -24.40 10.38
N LYS A 65 17.59 -24.76 9.32
CA LYS A 65 17.39 -26.15 8.90
C LYS A 65 18.41 -26.60 7.86
N THR A 66 18.83 -25.65 7.02
CA THR A 66 19.83 -25.87 5.98
C THR A 66 20.74 -24.65 5.88
N ALA A 67 21.99 -24.86 5.50
CA ALA A 67 22.92 -23.76 5.25
C ALA A 67 23.75 -24.03 3.99
N ARG A 68 24.14 -22.96 3.31
CA ARG A 68 25.08 -22.91 2.20
C ARG A 68 26.10 -21.85 2.48
N LEU A 69 27.29 -22.06 1.97
CA LEU A 69 28.42 -21.17 2.19
C LEU A 69 29.26 -21.10 0.92
N TRP A 70 29.55 -19.88 0.49
CA TRP A 70 30.44 -19.57 -0.62
C TRP A 70 31.59 -18.72 -0.12
N LEU A 71 32.81 -19.12 -0.44
CA LEU A 71 34.00 -18.30 -0.28
C LEU A 71 34.41 -17.82 -1.67
N ILE A 72 34.37 -16.50 -1.88
CA ILE A 72 34.50 -15.86 -3.18
C ILE A 72 35.73 -14.95 -3.16
N ASP A 73 36.55 -15.02 -4.19
CA ASP A 73 37.73 -14.17 -4.35
C ASP A 73 37.36 -12.79 -4.94
N ALA A 74 38.36 -11.94 -5.09
CA ALA A 74 38.21 -10.59 -5.65
C ALA A 74 37.79 -10.55 -7.11
N ASP A 75 38.04 -11.63 -7.85
CA ASP A 75 37.69 -11.76 -9.26
C ASP A 75 36.32 -12.44 -9.45
N ASP A 76 35.53 -12.55 -8.39
CA ASP A 76 34.22 -13.19 -8.36
C ASP A 76 34.23 -14.72 -8.59
N ASN A 77 35.38 -15.39 -8.39
CA ASN A 77 35.42 -16.84 -8.49
C ASN A 77 35.01 -17.49 -7.15
N VAL A 78 34.18 -18.52 -7.23
CA VAL A 78 33.82 -19.34 -6.08
C VAL A 78 34.97 -20.29 -5.75
N MET A 79 35.76 -19.92 -4.75
CA MET A 79 36.90 -20.69 -4.30
C MET A 79 36.47 -21.94 -3.56
N ARG A 80 35.40 -21.88 -2.80
CA ARG A 80 34.81 -23.02 -2.08
C ARG A 80 33.30 -22.81 -2.02
N PHE A 81 32.59 -23.94 -2.22
CA PHE A 81 31.15 -24.03 -1.97
C PHE A 81 30.91 -25.20 -1.02
N TYR A 82 30.20 -24.94 0.05
CA TYR A 82 29.78 -25.93 1.03
C TYR A 82 28.26 -25.96 1.18
N SER A 83 27.70 -27.16 1.32
CA SER A 83 26.29 -27.41 1.60
C SER A 83 26.16 -28.33 2.82
N LYS A 84 24.97 -28.88 3.04
CA LYS A 84 24.61 -29.68 4.21
C LYS A 84 25.64 -30.75 4.62
N ASP A 85 26.38 -31.33 3.66
CA ASP A 85 27.34 -32.39 3.92
C ASP A 85 28.67 -31.88 4.55
N ASN A 86 28.91 -30.59 4.46
CA ASN A 86 30.14 -29.94 4.94
C ASN A 86 29.89 -28.94 6.06
N ILE A 87 28.63 -28.78 6.46
CA ILE A 87 28.21 -27.77 7.45
C ILE A 87 27.47 -28.51 8.58
N ASN A 88 27.90 -28.30 9.80
CA ASN A 88 27.13 -28.75 10.96
C ASN A 88 26.06 -27.67 11.31
N VAL A 89 24.86 -27.84 10.75
CA VAL A 89 23.77 -26.91 10.97
C VAL A 89 23.32 -26.88 12.44
N ALA A 90 23.42 -27.98 13.15
CA ALA A 90 22.97 -28.09 14.54
C ALA A 90 23.87 -27.31 15.51
N SER A 91 25.20 -27.24 15.25
CA SER A 91 26.11 -26.40 16.03
C SER A 91 26.31 -24.99 15.42
N GLY A 92 25.82 -24.76 14.20
CA GLY A 92 26.09 -23.53 13.48
C GLY A 92 27.56 -23.36 13.10
N GLU A 93 28.25 -24.44 12.72
CA GLU A 93 29.69 -24.43 12.49
C GLU A 93 30.07 -25.00 11.12
N ALA A 94 31.10 -24.42 10.53
CA ALA A 94 31.76 -24.93 9.34
C ALA A 94 33.27 -24.63 9.40
N THR A 95 34.08 -25.51 8.76
CA THR A 95 35.52 -25.25 8.62
C THR A 95 35.94 -25.41 7.18
N ILE A 96 36.56 -24.37 6.62
CA ILE A 96 37.17 -24.41 5.30
C ILE A 96 38.68 -24.51 5.49
N LYS A 97 39.31 -25.54 4.88
CA LYS A 97 40.74 -25.80 5.01
C LYS A 97 41.50 -25.42 3.75
N ASN A 98 42.79 -25.14 3.93
CA ASN A 98 43.73 -24.93 2.84
C ASN A 98 43.32 -23.81 1.89
N ILE A 99 43.00 -22.64 2.46
CA ILE A 99 42.68 -21.42 1.73
C ILE A 99 43.97 -20.62 1.56
N LYS A 100 44.27 -20.19 0.34
CA LYS A 100 45.36 -19.25 0.10
C LYS A 100 45.14 -17.96 0.88
N ARG A 101 46.24 -17.37 1.35
CA ARG A 101 46.20 -16.05 1.97
C ARG A 101 45.58 -15.04 1.01
N GLY A 102 44.66 -14.20 1.53
CA GLY A 102 43.98 -13.17 0.74
C GLY A 102 42.75 -12.62 1.42
N VAL A 103 42.09 -11.68 0.75
CA VAL A 103 40.75 -11.19 1.18
C VAL A 103 39.68 -11.85 0.36
N TYR A 104 38.67 -12.32 1.03
CA TYR A 104 37.56 -13.07 0.42
C TYR A 104 36.23 -12.49 0.87
N THR A 105 35.22 -12.69 0.04
CA THR A 105 33.82 -12.47 0.44
C THR A 105 33.22 -13.82 0.84
N LEU A 106 32.80 -13.92 2.09
CA LEU A 106 32.07 -15.07 2.62
C LEU A 106 30.59 -14.77 2.54
N CYS A 107 29.85 -15.53 1.72
CA CYS A 107 28.40 -15.47 1.65
C CYS A 107 27.82 -16.71 2.35
N ILE A 108 26.90 -16.51 3.29
CA ILE A 108 26.18 -17.58 3.97
C ILE A 108 24.69 -17.42 3.72
N LEU A 109 24.01 -18.50 3.35
CA LEU A 109 22.60 -18.52 3.09
C LEU A 109 21.95 -19.71 3.82
N ALA A 110 21.03 -19.43 4.72
CA ALA A 110 20.25 -20.43 5.43
C ALA A 110 18.84 -20.56 4.84
N ASN A 111 18.29 -21.77 4.92
CA ASN A 111 16.91 -22.11 4.56
C ASN A 111 16.51 -21.77 3.10
N CYS A 112 17.49 -21.71 2.19
CA CYS A 112 17.24 -21.43 0.78
C CYS A 112 18.26 -22.17 -0.08
N LYS A 113 17.83 -22.70 -1.23
CA LYS A 113 18.66 -23.47 -2.18
C LYS A 113 18.79 -22.84 -3.57
N GLU A 114 18.32 -21.64 -3.74
CA GLU A 114 18.18 -20.98 -5.04
C GLU A 114 19.52 -20.74 -5.77
N LEU A 115 20.65 -20.82 -5.05
CA LEU A 115 21.99 -20.56 -5.59
C LEU A 115 22.89 -21.81 -5.66
N ASP A 116 22.34 -23.02 -5.50
CA ASP A 116 23.10 -24.29 -5.48
C ASP A 116 23.83 -24.58 -6.81
N SER A 117 23.53 -23.87 -7.89
CA SER A 117 24.23 -23.98 -9.17
C SER A 117 25.63 -23.32 -9.17
N TYR A 118 25.89 -22.41 -8.24
CA TYR A 118 27.20 -21.77 -8.11
C TYR A 118 28.11 -22.62 -7.22
N VAL A 119 28.85 -23.50 -7.84
CA VAL A 119 29.75 -24.44 -7.16
C VAL A 119 31.21 -23.98 -7.21
N THR A 120 32.09 -24.64 -6.48
CA THR A 120 33.55 -24.37 -6.52
C THR A 120 34.07 -24.38 -7.97
N GLY A 121 34.77 -23.30 -8.34
CA GLY A 121 35.30 -23.08 -9.69
C GLY A 121 34.35 -22.33 -10.62
N SER A 122 33.09 -22.06 -10.23
CA SER A 122 32.22 -21.16 -10.98
C SER A 122 32.56 -19.70 -10.69
N LYS A 123 32.12 -18.82 -11.58
CA LYS A 123 32.20 -17.35 -11.36
C LYS A 123 30.79 -16.85 -11.02
N ILE A 124 30.70 -16.01 -9.99
CA ILE A 124 29.43 -15.34 -9.66
C ILE A 124 29.18 -14.19 -10.63
N ASP A 125 27.91 -14.00 -10.93
CA ASP A 125 27.38 -12.94 -11.79
C ASP A 125 26.25 -12.17 -11.10
N ASP A 126 25.56 -11.33 -11.84
CA ASP A 126 24.38 -10.62 -11.33
C ASP A 126 23.26 -11.55 -10.87
N GLY A 127 23.16 -12.77 -11.44
CA GLY A 127 22.22 -13.79 -11.01
C GLY A 127 22.48 -14.28 -9.59
N PHE A 128 23.73 -14.26 -9.13
CA PHE A 128 24.11 -14.51 -7.75
C PHE A 128 23.95 -13.26 -6.89
N LYS A 129 24.59 -12.14 -7.31
CA LYS A 129 24.73 -10.92 -6.51
C LYS A 129 23.39 -10.24 -6.25
N ARG A 130 22.42 -10.40 -7.18
CA ARG A 130 21.12 -9.77 -7.16
C ARG A 130 19.97 -10.78 -7.17
N LYS A 131 20.23 -12.00 -6.67
CA LYS A 131 19.18 -13.00 -6.61
C LYS A 131 18.01 -12.52 -5.77
N LEU A 132 16.84 -12.54 -6.38
CA LEU A 132 15.61 -12.15 -5.73
C LEU A 132 14.94 -13.34 -5.05
N LEU A 133 14.26 -13.09 -3.96
CA LEU A 133 13.29 -13.97 -3.34
C LEU A 133 12.07 -14.16 -4.26
N PRO A 134 11.26 -15.21 -4.07
CA PRO A 134 10.04 -15.41 -4.85
C PRO A 134 9.13 -14.18 -4.81
N ALA A 135 8.63 -13.79 -5.99
CA ALA A 135 7.71 -12.67 -6.07
C ALA A 135 6.33 -13.02 -5.47
N ILE A 136 5.73 -12.07 -4.75
CA ILE A 136 4.33 -12.12 -4.31
C ILE A 136 3.49 -11.24 -5.23
N SER A 137 2.36 -11.77 -5.71
CA SER A 137 1.53 -11.09 -6.71
C SER A 137 0.30 -10.39 -6.15
N ASP A 138 -0.10 -10.74 -4.93
CA ASP A 138 -1.40 -10.38 -4.35
C ASP A 138 -1.28 -9.61 -3.03
N GLY A 139 -0.06 -9.18 -2.67
CA GLY A 139 0.19 -8.50 -1.41
C GLY A 139 0.13 -9.42 -0.18
N SER A 140 0.08 -10.75 -0.39
CA SER A 140 0.21 -11.72 0.70
C SER A 140 1.59 -11.62 1.37
N ALA A 141 1.70 -12.14 2.59
CA ALA A 141 3.00 -12.28 3.23
C ALA A 141 3.87 -13.28 2.47
N PRO A 142 5.21 -13.09 2.44
CA PRO A 142 6.11 -14.13 1.98
C PRO A 142 5.84 -15.44 2.74
N ALA A 143 5.58 -16.51 2.00
CA ALA A 143 5.28 -17.80 2.59
C ALA A 143 6.57 -18.54 2.92
N PHE A 144 6.78 -18.87 4.19
CA PHE A 144 7.84 -19.75 4.67
C PHE A 144 7.22 -21.00 5.25
N THR A 145 7.73 -22.16 4.88
CA THR A 145 7.23 -23.45 5.38
C THR A 145 8.11 -23.95 6.52
N GLU A 146 7.54 -24.81 7.37
CA GLU A 146 8.33 -25.50 8.39
C GLU A 146 9.52 -26.28 7.80
N GLU A 147 9.39 -26.75 6.55
CA GLU A 147 10.44 -27.51 5.87
C GLU A 147 11.56 -26.61 5.35
N THR A 148 11.21 -25.43 4.81
CA THR A 148 12.17 -24.51 4.23
C THR A 148 12.71 -23.51 5.24
N GLY A 149 11.93 -23.17 6.28
CA GLY A 149 12.29 -22.12 7.23
C GLY A 149 12.35 -20.74 6.56
N MET A 150 12.65 -19.72 7.35
CA MET A 150 12.81 -18.36 6.86
C MET A 150 14.20 -18.17 6.24
N PRO A 151 14.33 -17.64 5.03
CA PRO A 151 15.63 -17.33 4.44
C PRO A 151 16.38 -16.32 5.29
N CYS A 152 17.62 -16.65 5.65
CA CYS A 152 18.54 -15.77 6.38
C CYS A 152 19.87 -15.74 5.65
N SER A 153 20.52 -14.59 5.59
CA SER A 153 21.79 -14.44 4.89
C SER A 153 22.78 -13.57 5.63
N ALA A 154 24.06 -13.75 5.32
CA ALA A 154 25.13 -12.85 5.71
C ALA A 154 26.15 -12.73 4.58
N VAL A 155 26.74 -11.54 4.46
CA VAL A 155 27.87 -11.24 3.58
C VAL A 155 28.97 -10.62 4.42
N ILE A 156 30.15 -11.26 4.44
CA ILE A 156 31.27 -10.87 5.29
C ILE A 156 32.54 -10.78 4.44
N HIS A 157 33.26 -9.69 4.54
CA HIS A 157 34.60 -9.58 3.96
C HIS A 157 35.63 -10.06 4.98
N GLN A 158 36.32 -11.14 4.66
CA GLN A 158 37.23 -11.83 5.56
C GLN A 158 38.65 -11.88 4.99
N GLU A 159 39.60 -11.35 5.72
CA GLU A 159 41.00 -11.58 5.43
C GLU A 159 41.43 -12.94 5.99
N ILE A 160 42.03 -13.76 5.16
CA ILE A 160 42.61 -15.06 5.53
C ILE A 160 44.13 -14.89 5.62
N THR A 161 44.68 -15.20 6.79
CA THR A 161 46.12 -15.25 7.06
C THR A 161 46.57 -16.69 7.16
N VAL A 162 47.88 -16.91 7.20
CA VAL A 162 48.46 -18.25 7.41
C VAL A 162 48.09 -18.75 8.81
N GLY A 163 47.65 -20.00 8.90
CA GLY A 163 47.22 -20.60 10.16
C GLY A 163 45.68 -20.60 10.36
N GLU A 164 45.28 -20.53 11.63
CA GLU A 164 43.86 -20.62 11.97
C GLU A 164 43.22 -19.23 12.00
N ASN A 165 42.11 -19.07 11.23
CA ASN A 165 41.31 -17.86 11.16
C ASN A 165 39.88 -18.17 11.66
N TYR A 166 39.25 -17.19 12.32
CA TYR A 166 37.94 -17.35 12.93
C TYR A 166 37.02 -16.21 12.49
N VAL A 167 35.75 -16.55 12.17
CA VAL A 167 34.71 -15.60 11.86
C VAL A 167 33.40 -16.00 12.53
N GLU A 168 32.73 -15.02 13.11
CA GLU A 168 31.38 -15.16 13.62
C GLU A 168 30.42 -14.45 12.67
N ALA A 169 29.42 -15.18 12.16
CA ALA A 169 28.45 -14.68 11.19
C ALA A 169 27.07 -14.60 11.82
N HIS A 170 26.51 -13.40 11.88
CA HIS A 170 25.13 -13.18 12.27
C HIS A 170 24.25 -13.15 11.02
N LEU A 171 23.43 -14.18 10.83
CA LEU A 171 22.52 -14.27 9.69
C LEU A 171 21.30 -13.40 9.92
N LEU A 172 21.07 -12.45 9.02
CA LEU A 172 19.90 -11.59 9.04
C LEU A 172 18.77 -12.26 8.23
N ARG A 173 17.55 -12.21 8.74
CA ARG A 173 16.37 -12.61 7.97
C ARG A 173 16.26 -11.73 6.73
N CYS A 174 15.92 -12.33 5.58
CA CYS A 174 15.76 -11.59 4.31
C CYS A 174 14.45 -10.78 4.25
N VAL A 175 13.75 -10.67 5.36
CA VAL A 175 12.45 -9.97 5.51
C VAL A 175 12.43 -9.16 6.79
N GLY A 176 11.62 -8.10 6.81
CA GLY A 176 11.17 -7.41 8.01
C GLY A 176 9.82 -7.96 8.49
N ARG A 177 9.36 -7.52 9.65
CA ARG A 177 8.05 -7.83 10.23
C ARG A 177 7.37 -6.55 10.70
N LEU A 178 6.09 -6.42 10.40
CA LEU A 178 5.26 -5.33 10.89
C LEU A 178 4.06 -5.89 11.62
N SER A 179 3.86 -5.43 12.85
CA SER A 179 2.66 -5.70 13.66
C SER A 179 1.89 -4.40 13.89
N ILE A 180 0.59 -4.39 13.61
CA ILE A 180 -0.28 -3.25 13.89
C ILE A 180 -1.30 -3.68 14.94
N ARG A 181 -1.33 -2.94 16.05
CA ARG A 181 -2.29 -3.07 17.12
C ARG A 181 -3.26 -1.90 17.10
N ILE A 182 -4.53 -2.17 17.31
CA ILE A 182 -5.55 -1.14 17.45
C ILE A 182 -6.02 -1.11 18.89
N ARG A 183 -6.01 0.08 19.49
CA ARG A 183 -6.62 0.36 20.78
C ARG A 183 -7.92 1.12 20.57
N ASN A 184 -8.99 0.55 21.08
CA ASN A 184 -10.30 1.17 21.08
C ASN A 184 -10.44 2.15 22.26
N ASN A 185 -10.44 3.45 22.00
CA ASN A 185 -10.66 4.47 23.04
C ASN A 185 -12.10 5.02 23.05
N ILE A 186 -13.06 4.25 22.53
CA ILE A 186 -14.49 4.60 22.53
C ILE A 186 -15.16 3.83 23.69
N GLY A 187 -15.64 4.57 24.69
CA GLY A 187 -16.07 3.97 25.96
C GLY A 187 -17.36 3.15 25.92
N ASP A 188 -18.20 3.33 24.91
CA ASP A 188 -19.53 2.71 24.80
C ASP A 188 -19.73 1.90 23.52
N SER A 189 -18.68 1.76 22.73
CA SER A 189 -18.74 1.10 21.44
C SER A 189 -17.57 0.14 21.25
N LYS A 190 -17.84 -0.96 20.57
CA LYS A 190 -16.80 -1.85 20.06
C LYS A 190 -16.41 -1.47 18.64
N ILE A 191 -15.17 -1.73 18.29
CA ILE A 191 -14.66 -1.63 16.91
C ILE A 191 -14.59 -3.02 16.32
N ALA A 192 -15.04 -3.17 15.08
CA ALA A 192 -14.86 -4.37 14.28
C ALA A 192 -13.91 -4.05 13.12
N ILE A 193 -12.87 -4.85 12.93
CA ILE A 193 -11.89 -4.74 11.83
C ILE A 193 -12.03 -5.96 10.93
N GLY A 194 -12.26 -5.75 9.65
CA GLY A 194 -12.38 -6.78 8.62
C GLY A 194 -11.14 -6.92 7.75
N ALA A 195 -10.38 -5.85 7.56
CA ALA A 195 -9.13 -5.90 6.82
C ALA A 195 -8.18 -4.76 7.21
N VAL A 196 -6.89 -5.02 7.05
CA VAL A 196 -5.81 -4.03 7.15
C VAL A 196 -4.98 -4.13 5.90
N GLY A 197 -4.79 -3.03 5.20
CA GLY A 197 -3.93 -2.92 4.04
C GLY A 197 -2.77 -1.98 4.30
N LEU A 198 -1.61 -2.30 3.74
CA LEU A 198 -0.51 -1.35 3.63
C LEU A 198 -0.55 -0.75 2.23
N SER A 199 -0.56 0.56 2.13
CA SER A 199 -0.51 1.25 0.84
C SER A 199 0.89 1.80 0.59
N GLN A 200 1.27 1.80 -0.69
CA GLN A 200 2.47 2.35 -1.29
C GLN A 200 3.81 1.67 -0.94
N ASN A 201 4.56 1.43 -1.99
CA ASN A 201 5.95 0.97 -1.99
C ASN A 201 6.24 -0.37 -1.29
N ASN A 202 5.23 -1.24 -1.15
CA ASN A 202 5.50 -2.59 -0.70
C ASN A 202 6.06 -3.41 -1.87
N PRO A 203 7.33 -3.82 -1.81
CA PRO A 203 7.93 -4.55 -2.92
C PRO A 203 7.35 -5.95 -3.03
N SER A 204 7.13 -6.38 -4.27
CA SER A 204 6.67 -7.75 -4.56
C SER A 204 7.74 -8.79 -4.33
N THR A 205 8.99 -8.40 -4.13
CA THR A 205 10.13 -9.28 -3.93
C THR A 205 11.22 -8.57 -3.14
N GLY A 206 12.17 -9.33 -2.59
CA GLY A 206 13.35 -8.84 -1.89
C GLY A 206 14.62 -9.54 -2.37
N TYR A 207 15.77 -9.08 -1.93
CA TYR A 207 17.04 -9.71 -2.24
C TYR A 207 17.40 -10.80 -1.23
N LEU A 208 18.02 -11.89 -1.71
CA LEU A 208 18.55 -12.94 -0.82
C LEU A 208 19.71 -12.42 0.03
N PHE A 209 20.67 -11.76 -0.59
CA PHE A 209 21.73 -11.10 0.11
C PHE A 209 21.45 -9.61 0.25
N GLU A 210 21.95 -9.00 1.29
CA GLU A 210 22.07 -7.54 1.32
C GLU A 210 22.82 -7.13 0.05
N PRO A 211 22.31 -6.16 -0.72
CA PRO A 211 22.82 -5.92 -2.05
C PRO A 211 24.33 -5.68 -2.03
N LEU A 212 25.09 -6.57 -2.66
CA LEU A 212 26.51 -6.37 -2.93
C LEU A 212 26.72 -5.16 -3.85
N ASP A 213 25.64 -4.69 -4.45
CA ASP A 213 25.59 -3.49 -5.28
C ASP A 213 24.17 -2.87 -5.21
N SER A 214 24.04 -1.74 -4.55
CA SER A 214 22.80 -1.07 -4.16
C SER A 214 22.04 -0.38 -5.32
N SER A 215 22.40 -0.62 -6.57
CA SER A 215 21.94 0.21 -7.70
C SER A 215 20.56 -0.15 -8.29
N VAL A 216 19.92 -1.24 -7.88
CA VAL A 216 18.61 -1.63 -8.44
C VAL A 216 17.63 -1.96 -7.31
N PRO A 217 16.64 -1.10 -7.07
CA PRO A 217 15.59 -1.41 -6.10
C PRO A 217 14.72 -2.59 -6.59
N PRO A 218 14.16 -3.37 -5.67
CA PRO A 218 13.18 -4.41 -6.01
C PRO A 218 11.97 -3.80 -6.74
N THR A 219 11.31 -4.61 -7.57
CA THR A 219 10.08 -4.18 -8.24
C THR A 219 8.98 -3.94 -7.21
N VAL A 220 8.46 -2.72 -7.18
CA VAL A 220 7.37 -2.35 -6.29
C VAL A 220 6.03 -2.70 -6.92
N THR A 221 5.15 -3.37 -6.18
CA THR A 221 3.73 -3.53 -6.51
C THR A 221 2.89 -2.76 -5.51
N ASN A 222 1.77 -2.21 -5.95
CA ASN A 222 0.77 -1.70 -5.02
C ASN A 222 0.13 -2.87 -4.29
N LEU A 223 0.09 -2.83 -2.97
CA LEU A 223 -0.60 -3.83 -2.17
C LEU A 223 -2.10 -3.77 -2.42
N SER A 224 -2.67 -4.92 -2.70
CA SER A 224 -4.09 -5.14 -2.49
C SER A 224 -4.38 -5.26 -0.98
N PHE A 225 -5.60 -4.89 -0.59
CA PHE A 225 -6.09 -5.09 0.77
C PHE A 225 -5.96 -6.56 1.18
N LYS A 226 -5.32 -6.81 2.33
CA LYS A 226 -5.33 -8.14 2.92
C LYS A 226 -6.63 -8.30 3.69
N GLU A 227 -7.54 -9.15 3.21
CA GLU A 227 -8.70 -9.56 4.00
C GLU A 227 -8.21 -10.38 5.21
N LEU A 228 -8.70 -10.02 6.39
CA LEU A 228 -8.48 -10.86 7.57
C LEU A 228 -9.26 -12.17 7.38
N THR A 229 -8.73 -13.25 7.89
CA THR A 229 -9.39 -14.57 7.89
C THR A 229 -10.67 -14.59 8.74
N GLY A 230 -11.06 -13.46 9.30
CA GLY A 230 -12.25 -13.25 10.10
C GLY A 230 -12.32 -11.81 10.62
N ILE A 231 -13.48 -11.44 11.18
CA ILE A 231 -13.68 -10.13 11.80
C ILE A 231 -13.04 -10.14 13.17
N THR A 232 -12.15 -9.16 13.43
CA THR A 232 -11.59 -8.93 14.77
C THR A 232 -12.40 -7.86 15.47
N THR A 233 -13.06 -8.20 16.58
CA THR A 233 -13.78 -7.25 17.44
C THR A 233 -12.89 -6.79 18.59
N ILE A 234 -12.93 -5.49 18.89
CA ILE A 234 -12.13 -4.85 19.93
C ILE A 234 -13.09 -4.14 20.88
N ALA A 235 -13.20 -4.65 22.12
CA ALA A 235 -14.07 -4.07 23.12
C ALA A 235 -13.63 -2.65 23.55
N PRO A 236 -14.49 -1.87 24.23
CA PRO A 236 -14.10 -0.58 24.79
C PRO A 236 -12.81 -0.69 25.61
N TYR A 237 -11.85 0.20 25.34
CA TYR A 237 -10.54 0.29 26.01
C TYR A 237 -9.60 -0.92 25.83
N GLU A 238 -9.99 -1.90 25.03
CA GLU A 238 -9.16 -3.05 24.67
C GLU A 238 -8.14 -2.69 23.58
N THR A 239 -7.01 -3.40 23.59
CA THR A 239 -6.01 -3.37 22.52
C THR A 239 -5.88 -4.76 21.91
N LYS A 240 -5.99 -4.86 20.59
CA LYS A 240 -5.78 -6.12 19.86
C LYS A 240 -4.83 -5.91 18.69
N GLU A 241 -4.05 -6.94 18.40
CA GLU A 241 -3.28 -7.03 17.18
C GLU A 241 -4.22 -7.39 16.02
N VAL A 242 -4.18 -6.57 14.96
CA VAL A 242 -5.05 -6.71 13.80
C VAL A 242 -4.28 -6.99 12.52
N TYR A 243 -2.97 -6.81 12.56
CA TYR A 243 -2.07 -7.11 11.46
C TYR A 243 -0.75 -7.56 12.02
N ASP A 244 -0.24 -8.67 11.54
CA ASP A 244 1.09 -9.17 11.84
C ASP A 244 1.57 -9.96 10.63
N SER A 245 2.63 -9.48 10.00
CA SER A 245 3.12 -10.11 8.77
C SER A 245 4.58 -9.83 8.52
N TYR A 246 5.23 -10.83 7.90
CA TYR A 246 6.53 -10.63 7.28
C TYR A 246 6.36 -9.87 5.96
N LEU A 247 7.31 -8.99 5.68
CA LEU A 247 7.33 -8.12 4.51
C LEU A 247 8.73 -8.14 3.90
N TYR A 248 8.83 -7.98 2.59
CA TYR A 248 10.10 -7.64 1.99
C TYR A 248 10.53 -6.23 2.42
N GLU A 249 11.82 -5.93 2.30
CA GLU A 249 12.34 -4.62 2.68
C GLU A 249 11.60 -3.50 1.95
N ILE A 250 11.09 -2.53 2.71
CA ILE A 250 10.36 -1.38 2.19
C ILE A 250 11.23 -0.14 2.30
N ASP A 251 11.34 0.62 1.20
CA ASP A 251 11.89 1.97 1.21
C ASP A 251 10.86 2.94 0.61
N ALA A 252 10.18 3.66 1.48
CA ALA A 252 9.20 4.69 1.15
C ALA A 252 9.73 6.11 1.45
N SER A 253 11.05 6.30 1.52
CA SER A 253 11.68 7.58 1.87
C SER A 253 11.36 8.69 0.85
N THR A 254 11.04 8.34 -0.38
CA THR A 254 10.60 9.28 -1.42
C THR A 254 9.09 9.54 -1.42
N ALA A 255 8.30 8.77 -0.66
CA ALA A 255 6.87 8.94 -0.58
C ALA A 255 6.50 10.07 0.41
N ALA A 256 5.60 10.97 0.02
CA ALA A 256 5.20 12.12 0.84
C ALA A 256 4.71 11.73 2.25
N ASN A 257 4.09 10.57 2.39
CA ASN A 257 3.51 10.06 3.64
C ASN A 257 4.28 8.86 4.24
N GLY A 258 5.43 8.46 3.68
CA GLY A 258 6.13 7.26 4.10
C GLY A 258 5.27 6.00 3.90
N ILE A 259 5.40 5.04 4.81
CA ILE A 259 4.57 3.83 4.84
C ILE A 259 3.21 4.19 5.45
N THR A 260 2.14 3.82 4.76
CA THR A 260 0.76 4.11 5.19
C THR A 260 -0.03 2.83 5.36
N PHE A 261 -1.05 2.87 6.19
CA PHE A 261 -2.03 1.79 6.35
C PHE A 261 -3.45 2.29 6.12
N ASP A 262 -4.33 1.37 5.76
CA ASP A 262 -5.77 1.59 5.62
C ASP A 262 -6.53 0.49 6.36
N LEU A 263 -7.75 0.79 6.81
CA LEU A 263 -8.59 -0.12 7.59
C LEU A 263 -9.97 -0.28 6.97
N LEU A 264 -10.42 -1.51 6.82
CA LEU A 264 -11.84 -1.81 6.68
C LEU A 264 -12.38 -2.06 8.09
N GLY A 265 -13.17 -1.13 8.61
CA GLY A 265 -13.67 -1.21 9.97
C GLY A 265 -15.04 -0.54 10.17
N GLY A 266 -15.70 -0.90 11.27
CA GLY A 266 -16.96 -0.32 11.68
C GLY A 266 -17.07 -0.21 13.18
N ILE A 267 -17.88 0.75 13.66
CA ILE A 267 -18.21 0.93 15.08
C ILE A 267 -19.59 0.33 15.33
N TYR A 268 -19.73 -0.40 16.44
CA TYR A 268 -20.96 -1.00 16.90
C TYR A 268 -21.21 -0.63 18.37
N ASP A 269 -22.47 -0.65 18.79
CA ASP A 269 -22.79 -0.64 20.22
C ASP A 269 -22.07 -1.80 20.90
N ALA A 270 -21.54 -1.55 22.11
CA ALA A 270 -20.82 -2.58 22.87
C ALA A 270 -21.66 -3.82 23.16
N ALA A 271 -22.99 -3.69 23.20
CA ALA A 271 -23.93 -4.78 23.44
C ALA A 271 -24.20 -5.69 22.22
N VAL A 272 -23.83 -5.26 21.01
CA VAL A 272 -23.97 -6.12 19.80
C VAL A 272 -23.09 -7.35 19.95
N ARG A 273 -23.63 -8.54 19.70
CA ARG A 273 -22.85 -9.78 19.79
C ARG A 273 -21.91 -9.88 18.58
N ASP A 274 -20.74 -10.48 18.78
CA ASP A 274 -19.72 -10.59 17.72
C ASP A 274 -20.20 -11.43 16.54
N GLU A 275 -21.03 -12.45 16.78
CA GLU A 275 -21.64 -13.27 15.73
C GLU A 275 -22.69 -12.54 14.87
N ASP A 276 -23.20 -11.40 15.32
CA ASP A 276 -24.14 -10.57 14.58
C ASP A 276 -23.42 -9.53 13.69
N ILE A 277 -22.10 -9.42 13.82
CA ILE A 277 -21.27 -8.51 13.02
C ILE A 277 -20.87 -9.22 11.72
N SER A 278 -21.15 -8.58 10.60
CA SER A 278 -20.87 -9.17 9.28
C SER A 278 -20.44 -8.12 8.27
N ILE A 279 -19.72 -8.58 7.24
CA ILE A 279 -19.33 -7.79 6.08
C ILE A 279 -20.20 -8.19 4.91
N ALA A 280 -20.73 -7.22 4.20
CA ALA A 280 -21.39 -7.37 2.91
C ALA A 280 -20.64 -6.54 1.85
N TYR A 281 -21.03 -6.71 0.59
CA TYR A 281 -20.44 -5.97 -0.52
C TYR A 281 -21.47 -5.07 -1.16
N ARG A 282 -21.07 -3.84 -1.46
CA ARG A 282 -21.87 -2.86 -2.22
C ARG A 282 -21.09 -2.43 -3.46
N THR A 283 -21.81 -2.01 -4.49
CA THR A 283 -21.17 -1.39 -5.66
C THR A 283 -20.85 0.05 -5.33
N GLN A 284 -19.61 0.45 -5.52
CA GLN A 284 -19.19 1.84 -5.48
C GLN A 284 -19.16 2.41 -6.90
N TYR A 285 -19.71 3.60 -7.06
CA TYR A 285 -19.70 4.37 -8.31
C TYR A 285 -18.79 5.59 -8.12
N ASN A 286 -17.65 5.61 -8.80
CA ASN A 286 -16.74 6.75 -8.74
C ASN A 286 -17.09 7.75 -9.85
N PHE A 287 -17.28 9.00 -9.50
CA PHE A 287 -17.62 10.06 -10.43
C PHE A 287 -16.52 11.13 -10.47
N GLY A 288 -16.07 11.47 -11.66
CA GLY A 288 -15.22 12.63 -11.90
C GLY A 288 -15.90 13.97 -11.52
N ASN A 289 -15.16 15.04 -11.61
CA ASN A 289 -15.70 16.40 -11.42
C ASN A 289 -16.71 16.75 -12.52
N ASN A 290 -17.45 17.87 -12.33
CA ASN A 290 -18.32 18.42 -13.39
C ASN A 290 -17.47 18.67 -14.64
N LEU A 291 -17.95 18.18 -15.78
CA LEU A 291 -17.26 18.35 -17.05
C LEU A 291 -17.30 19.80 -17.50
N SER A 292 -16.17 20.32 -17.95
CA SER A 292 -16.08 21.63 -18.62
C SER A 292 -16.40 21.52 -20.13
N THR A 293 -16.11 20.34 -20.72
CA THR A 293 -16.37 20.02 -22.13
C THR A 293 -16.81 18.58 -22.24
N LEU A 294 -17.58 18.27 -23.28
CA LEU A 294 -17.98 16.90 -23.61
C LEU A 294 -17.09 16.38 -24.76
N GLY A 295 -16.27 15.39 -24.46
CA GLY A 295 -15.39 14.72 -25.42
C GLY A 295 -16.08 13.59 -26.19
N ASP A 296 -15.37 12.47 -26.39
CA ASP A 296 -15.96 11.23 -26.91
C ASP A 296 -16.97 10.69 -25.91
N VAL A 297 -18.18 10.41 -26.37
CA VAL A 297 -19.28 9.93 -25.51
C VAL A 297 -19.49 8.42 -25.60
N SER A 298 -18.80 7.74 -26.54
CA SER A 298 -19.00 6.32 -26.81
C SER A 298 -18.67 5.47 -25.58
N GLY A 299 -19.63 4.70 -25.12
CA GLY A 299 -19.51 3.79 -23.96
C GLY A 299 -19.43 4.48 -22.59
N ASN A 300 -19.41 5.81 -22.56
CA ASN A 300 -19.33 6.57 -21.32
C ASN A 300 -20.70 6.73 -20.66
N LYS A 301 -20.70 6.76 -19.32
CA LYS A 301 -21.91 6.92 -18.51
C LYS A 301 -21.84 8.21 -17.71
N TYR A 302 -22.94 8.93 -17.66
CA TYR A 302 -22.99 10.25 -17.09
C TYR A 302 -24.11 10.40 -16.06
N LEU A 303 -23.84 11.15 -14.99
CA LEU A 303 -24.89 11.78 -14.17
C LEU A 303 -25.27 13.11 -14.81
N ILE A 304 -26.58 13.41 -14.84
CA ILE A 304 -27.12 14.68 -15.31
C ILE A 304 -27.73 15.41 -14.11
N ARG A 305 -27.11 16.51 -13.69
CA ARG A 305 -27.47 17.28 -12.50
C ARG A 305 -27.99 18.66 -12.88
N SER A 306 -29.09 19.10 -12.26
CA SER A 306 -29.67 20.43 -12.50
C SER A 306 -28.72 21.56 -12.01
N VAL A 307 -28.57 22.60 -12.83
CA VAL A 307 -27.87 23.84 -12.42
C VAL A 307 -28.77 24.68 -11.48
N GLU A 308 -30.08 24.70 -11.73
CA GLU A 308 -31.07 25.42 -10.90
C GLU A 308 -31.20 24.83 -9.50
N SER A 309 -31.16 23.50 -9.39
CA SER A 309 -31.25 22.77 -8.13
C SER A 309 -30.15 21.73 -8.06
N PRO A 310 -28.96 22.08 -7.51
CA PRO A 310 -27.78 21.20 -7.55
C PRO A 310 -27.91 19.87 -6.80
N THR A 311 -28.94 19.68 -5.99
CA THR A 311 -29.26 18.42 -5.32
C THR A 311 -30.13 17.48 -6.19
N ARG A 312 -30.54 17.91 -7.40
CA ARG A 312 -31.43 17.17 -8.27
C ARG A 312 -30.71 16.53 -9.46
N TYR A 313 -30.89 15.23 -9.60
CA TYR A 313 -30.32 14.40 -10.66
C TYR A 313 -31.40 13.77 -11.50
N VAL A 314 -31.24 13.80 -12.82
CA VAL A 314 -32.19 13.19 -13.77
C VAL A 314 -32.06 11.66 -13.68
N GLY A 315 -33.18 10.99 -13.50
CA GLY A 315 -33.21 9.53 -13.40
C GLY A 315 -34.58 8.94 -13.78
N THR A 316 -34.66 7.63 -13.71
CA THR A 316 -35.91 6.91 -13.94
C THR A 316 -36.64 6.67 -12.62
N THR A 317 -37.93 6.97 -12.60
CA THR A 317 -38.85 6.75 -11.49
C THR A 317 -39.99 5.86 -11.93
N GLY A 318 -39.91 4.56 -11.65
CA GLY A 318 -40.90 3.61 -12.16
C GLY A 318 -40.90 3.51 -13.70
N SER A 319 -41.99 3.92 -14.36
CA SER A 319 -42.14 3.87 -15.83
C SER A 319 -41.73 5.18 -16.53
N GLY A 320 -41.37 6.22 -15.80
CA GLY A 320 -41.13 7.55 -16.36
C GLY A 320 -39.72 8.08 -16.03
N VAL A 321 -39.50 9.34 -16.45
CA VAL A 321 -38.30 10.09 -16.10
C VAL A 321 -38.68 11.17 -15.09
N GLY A 322 -37.85 11.34 -14.10
CA GLY A 322 -37.99 12.32 -13.05
C GLY A 322 -36.67 12.76 -12.50
N THR A 323 -36.64 13.28 -11.27
CA THR A 323 -35.43 13.65 -10.58
C THR A 323 -35.40 13.02 -9.20
N GLY A 324 -34.21 12.51 -8.81
CA GLY A 324 -33.90 12.16 -7.43
C GLY A 324 -33.22 13.32 -6.71
N GLU A 325 -33.38 13.39 -5.39
CA GLU A 325 -32.73 14.38 -4.55
C GLU A 325 -31.63 13.70 -3.74
N PHE A 326 -30.42 14.26 -3.83
CA PHE A 326 -29.26 13.81 -3.07
C PHE A 326 -28.58 15.07 -2.55
N THR A 327 -28.44 15.16 -1.22
CA THR A 327 -27.85 16.35 -0.58
C THR A 327 -26.35 16.42 -0.79
N GLU A 328 -25.71 15.25 -0.90
CA GLU A 328 -24.29 15.13 -1.19
C GLU A 328 -24.07 14.17 -2.38
N ASP A 329 -23.06 14.47 -3.17
CA ASP A 329 -22.67 13.63 -4.31
C ASP A 329 -22.25 12.21 -3.86
N SER A 330 -21.68 12.10 -2.64
CA SER A 330 -21.30 10.83 -2.00
C SER A 330 -22.45 9.86 -1.79
N GLU A 331 -23.68 10.35 -1.66
CA GLU A 331 -24.86 9.48 -1.53
C GLU A 331 -25.07 8.60 -2.78
N LEU A 332 -24.77 9.14 -3.98
CA LEU A 332 -24.87 8.40 -5.23
C LEU A 332 -23.74 7.39 -5.43
N GLU A 333 -22.61 7.58 -4.76
CA GLU A 333 -21.46 6.67 -4.91
C GLU A 333 -21.78 5.26 -4.37
N TYR A 334 -22.63 5.16 -3.37
CA TYR A 334 -23.00 3.88 -2.73
C TYR A 334 -24.47 3.52 -2.85
N PHE A 335 -25.26 4.34 -3.53
CA PHE A 335 -26.69 4.06 -3.66
C PHE A 335 -26.95 2.90 -4.62
N LYS A 336 -27.62 1.84 -4.15
CA LYS A 336 -27.87 0.63 -4.93
C LYS A 336 -28.63 0.88 -6.24
N ASP A 337 -29.43 1.95 -6.28
CA ASP A 337 -30.23 2.34 -7.42
C ASP A 337 -29.59 3.46 -8.26
N THR A 338 -28.31 3.76 -8.04
CA THR A 338 -27.54 4.72 -8.85
C THR A 338 -27.64 4.48 -10.35
N PRO A 339 -27.70 3.23 -10.88
CA PRO A 339 -27.93 3.00 -12.29
C PRO A 339 -29.22 3.65 -12.86
N ASN A 340 -30.21 3.96 -12.01
CA ASN A 340 -31.41 4.71 -12.44
C ASN A 340 -31.07 6.15 -12.87
N TYR A 341 -29.98 6.72 -12.37
CA TYR A 341 -29.54 8.10 -12.62
C TYR A 341 -28.39 8.19 -13.62
N LEU A 342 -27.93 7.05 -14.15
CA LEU A 342 -26.87 6.97 -15.15
C LEU A 342 -27.44 6.96 -16.57
N TRP A 343 -26.83 7.76 -17.43
CA TRP A 343 -27.22 7.92 -18.83
C TRP A 343 -26.04 7.67 -19.77
N GLU A 344 -26.24 6.87 -20.79
CA GLU A 344 -25.37 6.72 -21.94
C GLU A 344 -25.83 7.69 -23.05
N PHE A 345 -24.87 8.29 -23.76
CA PHE A 345 -25.16 9.17 -24.87
C PHE A 345 -24.85 8.41 -26.16
N ASP A 346 -25.91 7.94 -26.81
CA ASP A 346 -25.81 7.21 -28.09
C ASP A 346 -25.77 8.22 -29.23
N GLY A 347 -24.55 8.49 -29.74
CA GLY A 347 -24.28 9.48 -30.75
C GLY A 347 -22.90 10.12 -30.60
N ASN A 348 -22.83 11.44 -30.57
CA ASN A 348 -21.60 12.19 -30.40
C ASN A 348 -21.77 13.37 -29.44
N SER A 349 -20.68 14.09 -29.16
CA SER A 349 -20.67 15.21 -28.19
C SER A 349 -21.56 16.40 -28.54
N ARG A 350 -22.14 16.44 -29.72
CA ARG A 350 -23.06 17.52 -30.16
C ARG A 350 -24.48 17.04 -30.41
N SER A 351 -24.67 15.74 -30.61
CA SER A 351 -25.96 15.17 -30.95
C SER A 351 -26.02 13.71 -30.49
N ALA A 352 -26.91 13.40 -29.56
CA ALA A 352 -27.05 12.05 -29.03
C ALA A 352 -28.50 11.76 -28.58
N LYS A 353 -28.86 10.48 -28.56
CA LYS A 353 -29.98 9.94 -27.85
C LYS A 353 -29.56 9.64 -26.41
N LEU A 354 -30.44 9.89 -25.44
CA LEU A 354 -30.17 9.63 -24.03
C LEU A 354 -30.74 8.26 -23.66
N LYS A 355 -29.90 7.31 -23.31
CA LYS A 355 -30.25 5.95 -22.90
C LYS A 355 -29.98 5.76 -21.42
N ASN A 356 -30.98 5.33 -20.67
CA ASN A 356 -30.78 5.07 -19.23
C ASN A 356 -30.13 3.71 -19.01
N VAL A 357 -29.11 3.68 -18.16
CA VAL A 357 -28.28 2.49 -17.91
C VAL A 357 -29.07 1.37 -17.24
N LYS A 358 -29.98 1.68 -16.30
CA LYS A 358 -30.77 0.67 -15.56
C LYS A 358 -31.80 -0.03 -16.44
N THR A 359 -32.52 0.74 -17.24
CA THR A 359 -33.64 0.23 -18.02
C THR A 359 -33.24 -0.19 -19.42
N GLY A 360 -32.14 0.32 -19.95
CA GLY A 360 -31.73 0.18 -21.35
C GLY A 360 -32.61 0.94 -22.33
N ASN A 361 -33.58 1.73 -21.82
CA ASN A 361 -34.54 2.47 -22.63
C ASN A 361 -34.03 3.88 -22.95
N TYR A 362 -34.56 4.44 -24.04
CA TYR A 362 -34.24 5.79 -24.53
C TYR A 362 -35.28 6.81 -24.12
N LEU A 363 -34.91 8.07 -24.10
CA LEU A 363 -35.79 9.20 -23.85
C LEU A 363 -36.42 9.66 -25.15
N ASP A 364 -37.75 9.81 -25.14
CA ASP A 364 -38.49 10.39 -26.26
C ASP A 364 -38.65 11.92 -26.15
N GLU A 365 -39.25 12.57 -27.12
CA GLU A 365 -39.45 14.03 -27.14
C GLU A 365 -40.38 14.59 -26.03
N ASN A 366 -41.16 13.71 -25.38
CA ASN A 366 -42.09 14.07 -24.31
C ASN A 366 -41.56 13.61 -22.92
N LEU A 367 -40.30 13.22 -22.86
CA LEU A 367 -39.62 12.70 -21.66
C LEU A 367 -40.20 11.38 -21.15
N ASN A 368 -40.78 10.55 -22.04
CA ASN A 368 -41.12 9.18 -21.69
C ASN A 368 -39.97 8.22 -22.06
N MET A 369 -39.92 7.10 -21.35
CA MET A 369 -38.99 6.03 -21.68
C MET A 369 -39.54 5.12 -22.78
N THR A 370 -38.75 4.91 -23.84
CA THR A 370 -39.10 4.03 -24.95
C THR A 370 -38.04 2.94 -25.16
N ALA A 371 -38.45 1.69 -25.28
CA ALA A 371 -37.54 0.60 -25.63
C ALA A 371 -37.15 0.60 -27.12
N ASN A 372 -37.93 1.27 -27.98
CA ASN A 372 -37.67 1.36 -29.39
C ASN A 372 -36.81 2.57 -29.71
N GLU A 373 -35.57 2.32 -30.11
CA GLU A 373 -34.60 3.35 -30.48
C GLU A 373 -35.10 4.29 -31.59
N SER A 374 -35.93 3.81 -32.50
CA SER A 374 -36.52 4.63 -33.58
C SER A 374 -37.44 5.72 -33.07
N ASN A 375 -38.02 5.54 -31.87
CA ASN A 375 -38.90 6.51 -31.21
C ASN A 375 -38.12 7.44 -30.27
N ALA A 376 -36.84 7.17 -30.10
CA ALA A 376 -36.00 7.99 -29.24
C ALA A 376 -35.72 9.38 -29.84
N GLN A 377 -35.78 10.39 -28.99
CA GLN A 377 -35.41 11.74 -29.40
C GLN A 377 -33.87 11.90 -29.48
N THR A 378 -33.42 12.39 -30.63
CA THR A 378 -32.03 12.87 -30.74
C THR A 378 -31.96 14.31 -30.25
N PHE A 379 -31.19 14.54 -29.22
CA PHE A 379 -30.97 15.86 -28.63
C PHE A 379 -29.69 16.49 -29.20
N THR A 380 -29.77 17.76 -29.57
CA THR A 380 -28.58 18.60 -29.79
C THR A 380 -28.02 18.99 -28.43
N ILE A 381 -26.75 18.73 -28.20
CA ILE A 381 -26.03 19.04 -26.97
C ILE A 381 -25.23 20.31 -27.18
N THR A 382 -25.55 21.36 -26.43
CA THR A 382 -24.84 22.63 -26.49
C THR A 382 -24.13 22.88 -25.18
N ASN A 383 -22.82 23.13 -25.22
CA ASN A 383 -22.03 23.50 -24.06
C ASN A 383 -21.96 25.03 -23.89
N ASN A 384 -22.34 25.48 -22.73
CA ASN A 384 -22.24 26.87 -22.32
C ASN A 384 -21.40 26.98 -21.04
N ALA A 385 -20.07 27.08 -21.21
CA ALA A 385 -19.08 27.20 -20.12
C ALA A 385 -19.20 26.11 -19.05
N GLY A 386 -19.24 24.83 -19.47
CA GLY A 386 -19.36 23.67 -18.57
C GLY A 386 -20.78 23.40 -18.07
N LYS A 387 -21.78 24.09 -18.65
CA LYS A 387 -23.19 23.81 -18.45
C LYS A 387 -23.80 23.37 -19.78
N PHE A 388 -24.50 22.27 -19.77
CA PHE A 388 -25.00 21.64 -20.97
C PHE A 388 -26.49 21.85 -21.15
N LEU A 389 -26.91 22.06 -22.40
CA LEU A 389 -28.29 22.18 -22.82
C LEU A 389 -28.61 20.97 -23.70
N PHE A 390 -29.74 20.33 -23.46
CA PHE A 390 -30.28 19.25 -24.30
C PHE A 390 -31.50 19.75 -25.03
N GLY A 391 -31.33 20.08 -26.30
CA GLY A 391 -32.38 20.65 -27.13
C GLY A 391 -32.70 19.81 -28.33
N TYR A 392 -33.91 19.96 -28.89
CA TYR A 392 -34.29 19.43 -30.18
C TYR A 392 -35.21 20.39 -30.91
N THR A 393 -35.23 20.32 -32.25
CA THR A 393 -36.06 21.19 -33.09
C THR A 393 -37.26 20.42 -33.58
N ARG A 394 -38.47 21.03 -33.38
CA ARG A 394 -39.68 20.61 -34.07
C ARG A 394 -39.90 21.50 -35.26
N GLU A 395 -40.02 20.90 -36.42
CA GLU A 395 -40.36 21.58 -37.66
C GLU A 395 -41.83 21.56 -37.88
N TYR A 396 -42.38 22.75 -38.15
CA TYR A 396 -43.74 22.92 -38.61
C TYR A 396 -43.66 23.43 -40.04
N TRP A 397 -44.70 23.21 -40.83
CA TRP A 397 -44.69 23.56 -42.26
C TRP A 397 -44.46 25.04 -42.54
N TRP A 398 -44.59 25.91 -41.54
CA TRP A 398 -44.34 27.40 -41.66
C TRP A 398 -43.26 27.94 -40.70
N SER A 399 -42.72 27.12 -39.78
CA SER A 399 -41.70 27.59 -38.81
C SER A 399 -41.02 26.40 -38.15
N SER A 400 -39.88 26.67 -37.51
CA SER A 400 -39.22 25.72 -36.61
C SER A 400 -39.11 26.28 -35.20
N SER A 401 -39.11 25.43 -34.21
CA SER A 401 -38.92 25.86 -32.80
C SER A 401 -38.05 24.84 -32.06
N THR A 402 -37.11 25.37 -31.30
CA THR A 402 -36.24 24.55 -30.45
C THR A 402 -36.83 24.40 -29.07
N TYR A 403 -36.85 23.20 -28.57
CA TYR A 403 -37.30 22.82 -27.24
C TYR A 403 -36.15 22.26 -26.43
N TYR A 404 -36.10 22.58 -25.14
CA TYR A 404 -35.04 22.16 -24.23
C TYR A 404 -35.61 21.39 -23.05
N ILE A 405 -34.86 20.37 -22.56
CA ILE A 405 -35.16 19.71 -21.28
C ILE A 405 -34.91 20.74 -20.17
N THR A 406 -35.89 20.89 -19.29
CA THR A 406 -35.87 21.86 -18.19
C THR A 406 -36.28 21.21 -16.88
N TYR A 407 -35.72 21.71 -15.78
CA TYR A 407 -36.18 21.44 -14.43
C TYR A 407 -36.61 22.73 -13.77
N ASP A 408 -37.89 22.85 -13.48
CA ASP A 408 -38.49 24.05 -12.91
C ASP A 408 -39.57 23.67 -11.91
N ALA A 409 -39.62 24.38 -10.77
CA ALA A 409 -40.61 24.19 -9.71
C ALA A 409 -40.82 22.72 -9.29
N GLY A 410 -39.70 21.93 -9.23
CA GLY A 410 -39.73 20.52 -8.82
C GLY A 410 -40.12 19.54 -9.94
N LYS A 411 -40.27 19.98 -11.18
CA LYS A 411 -40.74 19.16 -12.29
C LYS A 411 -39.82 19.21 -13.49
N LEU A 412 -39.54 18.02 -14.04
CA LEU A 412 -38.88 17.87 -15.33
C LEU A 412 -39.91 18.09 -16.46
N SER A 413 -39.56 18.93 -17.44
CA SER A 413 -40.45 19.26 -18.55
C SER A 413 -39.63 19.63 -19.80
N VAL A 414 -40.35 19.84 -20.92
CA VAL A 414 -39.74 20.37 -22.16
C VAL A 414 -40.32 21.76 -22.41
N GLN A 415 -39.47 22.78 -22.54
CA GLN A 415 -39.88 24.15 -22.75
C GLN A 415 -39.30 24.73 -24.04
N ARG A 416 -40.13 25.49 -24.75
CA ARG A 416 -39.75 26.14 -26.00
C ARG A 416 -38.81 27.31 -25.75
N ASN A 417 -37.72 27.34 -26.50
CA ASN A 417 -36.71 28.42 -26.51
C ASN A 417 -36.17 28.83 -25.12
N ASN A 418 -36.22 27.92 -24.13
CA ASN A 418 -35.67 28.18 -22.81
C ASN A 418 -34.19 27.76 -22.74
N THR A 419 -33.29 28.72 -22.56
CA THR A 419 -31.85 28.50 -22.37
C THR A 419 -31.35 28.99 -21.02
N GLY A 420 -32.27 29.38 -20.12
CA GLY A 420 -31.97 29.84 -18.74
C GLY A 420 -31.44 28.73 -17.84
N THR A 421 -31.20 29.04 -16.56
CA THR A 421 -30.65 28.13 -15.56
C THR A 421 -31.48 26.85 -15.41
N THR A 422 -32.79 26.94 -15.55
CA THR A 422 -33.71 25.79 -15.51
C THR A 422 -33.48 24.78 -16.63
N ALA A 423 -32.87 25.17 -17.76
CA ALA A 423 -32.53 24.31 -18.89
C ALA A 423 -31.05 23.86 -18.90
N GLN A 424 -30.25 24.31 -17.93
CA GLN A 424 -28.83 24.02 -17.86
C GLN A 424 -28.55 22.87 -16.92
N TRP A 425 -27.58 22.04 -17.30
CA TRP A 425 -27.23 20.80 -16.64
C TRP A 425 -25.72 20.69 -16.44
N TYR A 426 -25.29 20.21 -15.28
CA TYR A 426 -23.94 19.69 -15.07
C TYR A 426 -23.91 18.22 -15.46
N LEU A 427 -22.79 17.81 -16.05
CA LEU A 427 -22.50 16.41 -16.34
C LEU A 427 -21.31 15.95 -15.52
N ARG A 428 -21.41 14.76 -14.92
CA ARG A 428 -20.31 14.05 -14.29
C ARG A 428 -20.11 12.72 -14.96
N LEU A 429 -18.88 12.42 -15.33
CA LEU A 429 -18.52 11.12 -15.92
C LEU A 429 -18.40 10.09 -14.83
N LEU A 430 -18.94 8.88 -15.05
CA LEU A 430 -18.65 7.71 -14.25
C LEU A 430 -17.26 7.21 -14.66
N ASP A 431 -16.30 7.24 -13.73
CA ASP A 431 -15.02 6.57 -13.90
C ASP A 431 -15.24 5.05 -13.80
N GLU A 432 -14.62 4.25 -14.64
CA GLU A 432 -14.97 2.83 -14.90
C GLU A 432 -14.81 1.84 -13.72
N SER A 433 -14.71 2.28 -12.52
CA SER A 433 -14.49 1.40 -11.38
C SER A 433 -15.75 1.19 -10.53
N SER A 434 -16.68 0.35 -10.99
CA SER A 434 -17.62 -0.26 -10.05
C SER A 434 -16.91 -1.38 -9.30
N ILE A 435 -16.28 -1.04 -8.18
CA ILE A 435 -15.67 -2.02 -7.29
C ILE A 435 -16.76 -2.53 -6.36
N ASN A 436 -16.86 -3.86 -6.20
CA ASN A 436 -17.61 -4.43 -5.08
C ASN A 436 -16.88 -4.05 -3.79
N GLU A 437 -17.32 -2.99 -3.13
CA GLU A 437 -16.70 -2.49 -1.92
C GLU A 437 -17.25 -3.22 -0.70
N PRO A 438 -16.38 -3.81 0.14
CA PRO A 438 -16.81 -4.40 1.41
C PRO A 438 -17.21 -3.30 2.40
N TYR A 439 -18.28 -3.53 3.15
CA TYR A 439 -18.74 -2.67 4.24
C TYR A 439 -19.31 -3.48 5.40
N PHE A 440 -19.31 -2.91 6.59
CA PHE A 440 -19.87 -3.53 7.78
C PHE A 440 -21.38 -3.31 7.88
N VAL A 441 -22.14 -4.39 7.91
CA VAL A 441 -23.62 -4.36 7.96
C VAL A 441 -24.07 -3.84 9.33
N ASN A 442 -25.00 -2.87 9.33
CA ASN A 442 -25.57 -2.26 10.54
C ASN A 442 -24.56 -1.62 11.49
N ALA A 443 -23.38 -1.26 11.02
CA ALA A 443 -22.46 -0.45 11.82
C ALA A 443 -23.08 0.91 12.17
N LEU A 444 -22.90 1.38 13.38
CA LEU A 444 -23.27 2.75 13.77
C LEU A 444 -22.55 3.79 12.90
N ARG A 445 -21.29 3.49 12.57
CA ARG A 445 -20.47 4.26 11.67
C ARG A 445 -19.40 3.37 11.03
N GLU A 446 -19.13 3.56 9.75
CA GLU A 446 -17.97 2.98 9.10
C GLU A 446 -16.73 3.81 9.40
N ILE A 447 -15.59 3.15 9.61
CA ILE A 447 -14.30 3.83 9.71
C ILE A 447 -13.91 4.31 8.31
N PRO A 448 -13.64 5.61 8.10
CA PRO A 448 -13.27 6.11 6.79
C PRO A 448 -12.05 5.37 6.23
N ARG A 449 -12.14 4.94 4.98
CA ARG A 449 -11.04 4.27 4.26
C ARG A 449 -10.13 5.33 3.67
N GLU A 450 -8.97 5.51 4.26
CA GLU A 450 -7.95 6.45 3.79
C GLU A 450 -6.56 5.96 4.19
N ALA A 451 -5.58 6.26 3.36
CA ALA A 451 -4.19 5.94 3.64
C ALA A 451 -3.64 6.83 4.77
N ARG A 452 -3.38 6.24 5.93
CA ARG A 452 -2.87 6.92 7.12
C ARG A 452 -1.39 6.64 7.30
N PRO A 453 -0.54 7.68 7.43
CA PRO A 453 0.88 7.48 7.66
C PRO A 453 1.15 6.82 9.00
N ILE A 454 2.07 5.88 9.00
CA ILE A 454 2.60 5.29 10.23
C ILE A 454 3.68 6.24 10.76
N HIS A 455 3.61 6.57 12.04
CA HIS A 455 4.59 7.41 12.72
C HIS A 455 5.27 6.64 13.85
N TYR A 456 6.48 7.00 14.16
CA TYR A 456 7.18 6.55 15.36
C TYR A 456 7.76 7.76 16.11
N VAL A 457 7.97 7.60 17.41
CA VAL A 457 8.64 8.61 18.24
C VAL A 457 10.07 8.16 18.45
N ASP A 458 11.02 8.97 18.05
CA ASP A 458 12.42 8.65 18.27
C ASP A 458 12.85 8.85 19.75
N LYS A 459 14.05 8.46 20.05
CA LYS A 459 14.63 8.59 21.42
C LYS A 459 14.69 10.03 21.95
N TYR A 460 14.48 11.02 21.10
CA TYR A 460 14.44 12.44 21.46
C TYR A 460 13.03 12.99 21.58
N GLY A 461 12.00 12.14 21.38
CA GLY A 461 10.59 12.53 21.41
C GLY A 461 10.05 13.17 20.14
N ALA A 462 10.83 13.14 19.04
CA ALA A 462 10.35 13.65 17.76
C ALA A 462 9.47 12.62 17.04
N HIS A 463 8.33 13.09 16.49
CA HIS A 463 7.43 12.27 15.67
C HIS A 463 7.96 12.22 14.25
N ASN A 464 8.37 11.04 13.82
CA ASN A 464 8.88 10.78 12.48
C ASN A 464 7.94 9.84 11.74
N LYS A 465 7.88 9.97 10.41
CA LYS A 465 7.16 9.01 9.56
C LYS A 465 7.97 7.72 9.47
N LEU A 466 7.29 6.59 9.44
CA LEU A 466 7.92 5.32 9.11
C LEU A 466 8.16 5.28 7.61
N GLU A 467 9.42 5.38 7.22
CA GLU A 467 9.82 5.44 5.80
C GLU A 467 10.46 4.14 5.33
N ARG A 468 10.93 3.30 6.26
CA ARG A 468 11.65 2.06 5.93
C ARG A 468 11.27 0.94 6.88
N ILE A 469 11.24 -0.27 6.34
CA ILE A 469 11.26 -1.52 7.09
C ILE A 469 12.41 -2.32 6.50
N ASP A 470 13.48 -2.46 7.27
CA ASP A 470 14.67 -3.16 6.84
C ASP A 470 14.55 -4.67 7.16
N ARG A 471 15.38 -5.49 6.51
CA ARG A 471 15.49 -6.91 6.82
C ARG A 471 15.84 -7.12 8.30
N ASN A 472 15.38 -8.19 8.86
CA ASN A 472 15.56 -8.54 10.28
C ASN A 472 15.01 -7.51 11.28
N GLU A 473 14.23 -6.51 10.82
CA GLU A 473 13.59 -5.52 11.68
C GLU A 473 12.17 -5.99 12.05
N HIS A 474 11.77 -5.83 13.31
CA HIS A 474 10.39 -6.02 13.76
C HIS A 474 9.84 -4.70 14.30
N ILE A 475 8.82 -4.19 13.65
CA ILE A 475 8.17 -2.93 14.03
C ILE A 475 6.77 -3.26 14.53
N THR A 476 6.47 -2.82 15.75
CA THR A 476 5.12 -2.87 16.33
C THR A 476 4.56 -1.46 16.46
N VAL A 477 3.37 -1.23 15.92
CA VAL A 477 2.69 0.07 15.94
C VAL A 477 1.36 -0.09 16.65
N THR A 478 1.05 0.80 17.60
CA THR A 478 -0.29 0.88 18.24
C THR A 478 -1.03 2.10 17.72
N VAL A 479 -2.22 1.88 17.19
CA VAL A 479 -3.12 2.92 16.68
C VAL A 479 -4.28 3.09 17.65
N ASN A 480 -4.39 4.26 18.27
CA ASN A 480 -5.52 4.65 19.10
C ASN A 480 -6.64 5.19 18.24
N ILE A 481 -7.83 4.63 18.33
CA ILE A 481 -9.02 5.11 17.62
C ILE A 481 -9.97 5.75 18.62
N PHE A 482 -10.34 7.00 18.35
CA PHE A 482 -11.34 7.78 19.06
C PHE A 482 -12.47 8.13 18.10
N TYR A 483 -13.68 8.25 18.61
CA TYR A 483 -14.83 8.71 17.85
C TYR A 483 -15.64 9.71 18.67
N ASN A 484 -15.81 10.90 18.13
CA ASN A 484 -16.70 11.91 18.69
C ASN A 484 -18.09 11.79 18.07
N ARG A 485 -19.07 11.30 18.85
CA ARG A 485 -20.45 11.08 18.37
C ARG A 485 -21.18 12.38 18.02
N GLU A 486 -20.89 13.48 18.74
CA GLU A 486 -21.56 14.77 18.50
C GLU A 486 -21.11 15.39 17.15
N MET A 487 -19.84 15.25 16.82
CA MET A 487 -19.26 15.79 15.59
C MET A 487 -19.27 14.78 14.43
N GLY A 488 -19.46 13.48 14.73
CA GLY A 488 -19.37 12.41 13.76
C GLY A 488 -17.94 12.15 13.25
N GLU A 489 -16.92 12.59 14.00
CA GLU A 489 -15.54 12.61 13.57
C GLU A 489 -14.71 11.51 14.24
N PHE A 490 -13.83 10.88 13.45
CA PHE A 490 -12.79 9.98 13.92
C PHE A 490 -11.49 10.72 14.17
N LYS A 491 -10.78 10.33 15.22
CA LYS A 491 -9.41 10.72 15.46
C LYS A 491 -8.55 9.47 15.59
N PHE A 492 -7.44 9.45 14.87
CA PHE A 492 -6.44 8.39 14.90
C PHE A 492 -5.15 8.96 15.50
N GLU A 493 -4.65 8.33 16.55
CA GLU A 493 -3.36 8.67 17.14
C GLU A 493 -2.49 7.42 17.11
N VAL A 494 -1.35 7.50 16.42
CA VAL A 494 -0.36 6.43 16.46
C VAL A 494 0.50 6.66 17.69
N GLU A 495 0.48 5.71 18.62
CA GLU A 495 1.40 5.73 19.76
C GLU A 495 2.83 5.57 19.23
N GLY A 496 3.69 6.47 19.65
CA GLY A 496 5.07 6.42 19.26
C GLY A 496 5.73 5.13 19.73
N TRP A 497 6.37 4.43 18.81
CA TRP A 497 7.24 3.32 19.15
C TRP A 497 8.53 3.87 19.78
N SER A 498 8.81 3.48 21.01
CA SER A 498 10.04 3.83 21.71
C SER A 498 11.07 2.73 21.47
N GLY A 499 11.81 2.82 20.38
CA GLY A 499 12.97 1.95 20.20
C GLY A 499 13.13 1.51 18.74
N LYS A 500 13.97 2.25 18.01
CA LYS A 500 14.78 1.67 16.96
C LYS A 500 16.03 1.10 17.64
N ASP A 501 15.84 0.07 18.41
CA ASP A 501 16.96 -0.75 18.83
C ASP A 501 17.25 -1.73 17.71
N SER A 502 18.32 -1.47 16.99
CA SER A 502 18.92 -2.43 16.04
C SER A 502 19.38 -3.73 16.73
N GLU A 503 19.13 -3.82 18.02
CA GLU A 503 19.34 -4.97 18.90
C GLU A 503 18.02 -5.52 19.46
N THR A 504 16.86 -5.13 18.95
CA THR A 504 15.61 -5.77 19.40
C THR A 504 15.64 -7.24 18.99
N THR A 505 16.19 -8.01 19.88
CA THR A 505 15.88 -9.41 20.04
C THR A 505 14.37 -9.57 19.91
N PHE A 506 13.96 -10.41 18.98
CA PHE A 506 12.59 -10.89 18.94
C PHE A 506 12.37 -11.68 20.25
N ASP A 507 11.72 -11.09 21.23
CA ASP A 507 11.20 -11.77 22.41
C ASP A 507 9.99 -12.62 22.03
#